data_1df84a0cfa93b8cd0952e9aa921849cc
#
_entry.id   1df84a0cfa93b8cd0952e9aa921849cc
#
_cell.length_a   1.000
_cell.length_b   1.000
_cell.length_c   1.000
_cell.angle_alpha   90.00
_cell.angle_beta   90.00
_cell.angle_gamma   90.00
#
_symmetry.space_group_name_H-M   'P 1'
#
loop_
_entity.id
_entity.type
_entity.pdbx_description
1 polymer ?
#
loop_
_entity_poly.entity_id
_entity_poly.type
_entity_poly.pdbx_seq_one_letter_code
_entity_poly.pdbx_strand_id
1 'polypeptide(L)'
;MTIRDYQHFDRFLNELIADIYEQPVDNGHLNMSLDIINKWIPQLLGCKSVVDMGCGQISPQETFESYGLAYTGVAVGQDVVIAKSEGKHVLNMDMTFTNFDSESVDLVYSRHSLEHSPFPLITLMEWHRIARHWLLVVLPSPEHYTYSGRNHYGVMNHDQAREFLTRAGWEVIWDDLSEKSEIRYMCQKVNRK
;
A
#
# COMPACT_ATOMS: atom_id res chain seq x y z
N MET A 1 8.48 9.53 -31.98
CA MET A 1 7.40 8.63 -32.41
C MET A 1 6.75 8.02 -31.18
N THR A 2 5.52 8.39 -30.85
CA THR A 2 4.80 7.84 -29.69
C THR A 2 4.28 6.46 -30.09
N ILE A 3 4.79 5.41 -29.47
CA ILE A 3 4.41 4.02 -29.80
C ILE A 3 3.09 3.62 -29.12
N ARG A 4 2.59 4.42 -28.18
CA ARG A 4 1.41 4.10 -27.35
C ARG A 4 0.43 5.28 -27.32
N ASP A 5 -0.85 4.94 -27.42
CA ASP A 5 -1.95 5.87 -27.14
C ASP A 5 -2.34 5.72 -25.66
N TYR A 6 -1.98 6.71 -24.86
CA TYR A 6 -2.28 6.71 -23.42
C TYR A 6 -3.74 7.08 -23.10
N GLN A 7 -4.52 7.60 -24.06
CA GLN A 7 -5.93 7.96 -23.80
C GLN A 7 -6.79 6.72 -23.49
N HIS A 8 -6.53 5.61 -24.17
CA HIS A 8 -7.21 4.35 -23.85
C HIS A 8 -6.79 3.79 -22.48
N PHE A 9 -5.51 3.92 -22.13
CA PHE A 9 -5.00 3.52 -20.85
C PHE A 9 -5.66 4.29 -19.70
N ASP A 10 -5.71 5.62 -19.78
CA ASP A 10 -6.35 6.46 -18.78
C ASP A 10 -7.83 6.12 -18.60
N ARG A 11 -8.54 5.84 -19.70
CA ARG A 11 -9.94 5.43 -19.62
C ARG A 11 -10.10 4.10 -18.88
N PHE A 12 -9.32 3.07 -19.24
CA PHE A 12 -9.40 1.78 -18.58
C PHE A 12 -9.02 1.86 -17.10
N LEU A 13 -8.00 2.63 -16.77
CA LEU A 13 -7.60 2.84 -15.38
C LEU A 13 -8.73 3.50 -14.57
N ASN A 14 -9.36 4.53 -15.11
CA ASN A 14 -10.49 5.19 -14.45
C ASN A 14 -11.70 4.26 -14.27
N GLU A 15 -11.98 3.39 -15.24
CA GLU A 15 -13.03 2.38 -15.13
C GLU A 15 -12.73 1.38 -13.98
N LEU A 16 -11.47 0.92 -13.85
CA LEU A 16 -11.05 0.01 -12.78
C LEU A 16 -11.07 0.68 -11.40
N ILE A 17 -10.60 1.93 -11.31
CA ILE A 17 -10.65 2.70 -10.06
C ILE A 17 -12.10 2.93 -9.61
N ALA A 18 -13.01 3.21 -10.54
CA ALA A 18 -14.42 3.40 -10.23
C ALA A 18 -15.12 2.13 -9.73
N ASP A 19 -14.53 0.96 -9.98
CA ASP A 19 -15.04 -0.34 -9.51
C ASP A 19 -14.57 -0.69 -8.07
N ILE A 20 -13.67 0.12 -7.48
CA ILE A 20 -13.23 -0.05 -6.10
C ILE A 20 -14.39 0.31 -5.18
N TYR A 21 -14.77 -0.64 -4.32
CA TYR A 21 -15.86 -0.44 -3.38
C TYR A 21 -15.43 0.33 -2.14
N GLU A 22 -16.40 0.97 -1.52
CA GLU A 22 -16.26 1.63 -0.22
C GLU A 22 -15.92 0.59 0.87
N GLN A 23 -14.86 0.82 1.64
CA GLN A 23 -14.49 -0.09 2.70
C GLN A 23 -15.52 -0.06 3.84
N PRO A 24 -16.05 -1.21 4.28
CA PRO A 24 -16.87 -1.25 5.48
C PRO A 24 -16.02 -0.89 6.71
N VAL A 25 -16.63 -0.22 7.68
CA VAL A 25 -15.98 0.06 8.97
C VAL A 25 -15.70 -1.27 9.68
N ASP A 26 -14.43 -1.62 9.80
CA ASP A 26 -13.96 -2.86 10.44
C ASP A 26 -12.81 -2.60 11.40
N ASN A 27 -13.14 -2.46 12.67
CA ASN A 27 -12.16 -2.28 13.74
C ASN A 27 -11.24 -3.50 13.93
N GLY A 28 -11.65 -4.69 13.49
CA GLY A 28 -10.82 -5.89 13.50
C GLY A 28 -9.60 -5.71 12.60
N HIS A 29 -9.82 -5.21 11.41
CA HIS A 29 -8.74 -4.90 10.46
C HIS A 29 -7.79 -3.82 10.96
N LEU A 30 -8.27 -2.80 11.64
CA LEU A 30 -7.42 -1.79 12.27
C LEU A 30 -6.51 -2.43 13.33
N ASN A 31 -7.04 -3.26 14.21
CA ASN A 31 -6.27 -3.91 15.26
C ASN A 31 -5.14 -4.80 14.70
N MET A 32 -5.40 -5.55 13.64
CA MET A 32 -4.36 -6.34 12.95
C MET A 32 -3.25 -5.45 12.36
N SER A 33 -3.63 -4.26 11.86
CA SER A 33 -2.64 -3.28 11.40
C SER A 33 -1.78 -2.75 12.56
N LEU A 34 -2.37 -2.52 13.72
CA LEU A 34 -1.64 -1.99 14.89
C LEU A 34 -0.55 -2.95 15.37
N ASP A 35 -0.79 -4.24 15.36
CA ASP A 35 0.19 -5.24 15.78
C ASP A 35 1.47 -5.15 14.95
N ILE A 36 1.35 -5.09 13.62
CA ILE A 36 2.51 -5.03 12.74
C ILE A 36 3.22 -3.67 12.79
N ILE A 37 2.46 -2.58 12.92
CA ILE A 37 3.01 -1.23 13.09
C ILE A 37 3.80 -1.16 14.40
N ASN A 38 3.22 -1.60 15.51
CA ASN A 38 3.86 -1.60 16.82
C ASN A 38 5.11 -2.50 16.86
N LYS A 39 5.14 -3.56 16.07
CA LYS A 39 6.31 -4.44 15.95
C LYS A 39 7.47 -3.75 15.23
N TRP A 40 7.20 -3.06 14.11
CA TRP A 40 8.27 -2.63 13.21
C TRP A 40 8.69 -1.16 13.38
N ILE A 41 7.75 -0.25 13.62
CA ILE A 41 8.08 1.18 13.67
C ILE A 41 9.18 1.52 14.68
N PRO A 42 9.18 0.95 15.91
CA PRO A 42 10.25 1.21 16.86
C PRO A 42 11.65 0.78 16.40
N GLN A 43 11.74 -0.11 15.40
CA GLN A 43 13.00 -0.62 14.87
C GLN A 43 13.55 0.23 13.71
N LEU A 44 12.71 1.09 13.12
CA LEU A 44 13.07 1.94 11.98
C LEU A 44 13.70 3.25 12.44
N LEU A 45 14.92 3.16 12.99
CA LEU A 45 15.64 4.31 13.51
C LEU A 45 15.80 5.40 12.43
N GLY A 46 15.42 6.64 12.80
CA GLY A 46 15.53 7.79 11.91
C GLY A 46 14.37 7.97 10.94
N CYS A 47 13.39 7.07 10.91
CA CYS A 47 12.16 7.23 10.14
C CYS A 47 11.32 8.37 10.73
N LYS A 48 10.90 9.33 9.90
CA LYS A 48 10.16 10.53 10.31
C LYS A 48 8.86 10.74 9.56
N SER A 49 8.68 10.01 8.47
CA SER A 49 7.49 10.14 7.62
C SER A 49 7.00 8.80 7.11
N VAL A 50 5.67 8.68 6.98
CA VAL A 50 5.01 7.53 6.41
C VAL A 50 3.92 7.96 5.43
N VAL A 51 3.84 7.28 4.31
CA VAL A 51 2.67 7.31 3.45
C VAL A 51 1.95 5.96 3.51
N ASP A 52 0.63 6.01 3.74
CA ASP A 52 -0.24 4.84 3.84
C ASP A 52 -1.04 4.70 2.54
N MET A 53 -0.65 3.74 1.71
CA MET A 53 -1.21 3.51 0.39
C MET A 53 -2.45 2.64 0.45
N GLY A 54 -3.59 3.23 0.10
CA GLY A 54 -4.90 2.61 0.22
C GLY A 54 -5.40 2.60 1.67
N CYS A 55 -5.23 3.70 2.38
CA CYS A 55 -5.56 3.82 3.81
C CYS A 55 -7.07 3.65 4.12
N GLY A 56 -7.95 3.72 3.12
CA GLY A 56 -9.40 3.65 3.32
C GLY A 56 -9.93 4.75 4.25
N GLN A 57 -11.02 4.44 4.94
CA GLN A 57 -11.63 5.31 5.96
C GLN A 57 -10.94 5.17 7.32
N ILE A 58 -10.49 3.95 7.66
CA ILE A 58 -9.90 3.62 8.97
C ILE A 58 -8.39 3.59 8.84
N SER A 59 -7.80 4.74 9.01
CA SER A 59 -6.38 4.93 8.92
C SER A 59 -5.72 4.78 10.30
N PRO A 60 -4.56 4.12 10.41
CA PRO A 60 -3.78 4.04 11.64
C PRO A 60 -2.97 5.31 11.92
N GLN A 61 -3.41 6.47 11.43
CA GLN A 61 -2.72 7.76 11.54
C GLN A 61 -2.22 8.05 12.94
N GLU A 62 -3.11 7.97 13.94
CA GLU A 62 -2.78 8.30 15.33
C GLU A 62 -1.67 7.41 15.89
N THR A 63 -1.63 6.15 15.45
CA THR A 63 -0.57 5.23 15.86
C THR A 63 0.78 5.64 15.26
N PHE A 64 0.84 5.95 13.97
CA PHE A 64 2.08 6.44 13.36
C PHE A 64 2.56 7.75 13.98
N GLU A 65 1.64 8.69 14.21
CA GLU A 65 1.95 9.98 14.85
C GLU A 65 2.43 9.80 16.29
N SER A 66 1.93 8.82 17.04
CA SER A 66 2.41 8.51 18.40
C SER A 66 3.87 8.06 18.42
N TYR A 67 4.37 7.51 17.33
CA TYR A 67 5.79 7.18 17.11
C TYR A 67 6.60 8.35 16.51
N GLY A 68 5.98 9.52 16.34
CA GLY A 68 6.63 10.72 15.81
C GLY A 68 6.79 10.76 14.30
N LEU A 69 6.04 9.94 13.55
CA LEU A 69 6.04 9.98 12.09
C LEU A 69 5.00 10.98 11.58
N ALA A 70 5.40 11.84 10.65
CA ALA A 70 4.45 12.61 9.86
C ALA A 70 3.67 11.65 8.93
N TYR A 71 2.36 11.60 9.12
CA TYR A 71 1.48 10.69 8.38
C TYR A 71 0.83 11.36 7.17
N THR A 72 0.72 10.63 6.07
CA THR A 72 -0.12 10.98 4.91
C THR A 72 -0.79 9.73 4.38
N GLY A 73 -2.12 9.71 4.38
CA GLY A 73 -2.91 8.65 3.75
C GLY A 73 -3.13 8.93 2.26
N VAL A 74 -3.23 7.87 1.46
CA VAL A 74 -3.65 7.90 0.06
C VAL A 74 -4.83 6.96 -0.12
N ALA A 75 -5.93 7.47 -0.64
CA ALA A 75 -7.13 6.69 -0.94
C ALA A 75 -7.88 7.32 -2.12
N VAL A 76 -8.95 6.68 -2.58
CA VAL A 76 -9.79 7.16 -3.67
C VAL A 76 -11.28 7.14 -3.28
N GLY A 77 -12.08 7.92 -3.99
CA GLY A 77 -13.53 7.85 -3.87
C GLY A 77 -14.09 8.34 -2.54
N GLN A 78 -15.13 7.66 -2.06
CA GLN A 78 -15.89 8.04 -0.86
C GLN A 78 -15.07 7.89 0.42
N ASP A 79 -14.13 6.96 0.49
CA ASP A 79 -13.25 6.76 1.64
C ASP A 79 -12.47 8.03 2.00
N VAL A 80 -12.02 8.78 0.99
CA VAL A 80 -11.33 10.08 1.20
C VAL A 80 -12.26 11.10 1.87
N VAL A 81 -13.53 11.14 1.43
CA VAL A 81 -14.52 12.08 1.98
C VAL A 81 -14.78 11.76 3.45
N ILE A 82 -14.97 10.49 3.78
CA ILE A 82 -15.23 10.01 5.14
C ILE A 82 -14.00 10.27 6.02
N ALA A 83 -12.81 9.82 5.63
CA ALA A 83 -11.58 10.02 6.40
C ALA A 83 -11.30 11.51 6.69
N LYS A 84 -11.50 12.39 5.70
CA LYS A 84 -11.35 13.83 5.90
C LYS A 84 -12.38 14.41 6.86
N SER A 85 -13.62 13.93 6.84
CA SER A 85 -14.66 14.38 7.78
C SER A 85 -14.33 14.01 9.24
N GLU A 86 -13.51 12.98 9.44
CA GLU A 86 -12.98 12.55 10.74
C GLU A 86 -11.64 13.23 11.12
N GLY A 87 -11.20 14.19 10.31
CA GLY A 87 -9.96 14.94 10.57
C GLY A 87 -8.67 14.22 10.16
N LYS A 88 -8.76 13.15 9.38
CA LYS A 88 -7.59 12.41 8.88
C LYS A 88 -6.91 13.15 7.74
N HIS A 89 -5.58 13.06 7.69
CA HIS A 89 -4.78 13.63 6.61
C HIS A 89 -4.68 12.66 5.43
N VAL A 90 -5.63 12.74 4.49
CA VAL A 90 -5.75 11.82 3.35
C VAL A 90 -5.80 12.60 2.03
N LEU A 91 -5.04 12.14 1.06
CA LEU A 91 -5.01 12.64 -0.31
C LEU A 91 -5.87 11.75 -1.22
N ASN A 92 -6.65 12.40 -2.10
CA ASN A 92 -7.36 11.69 -3.17
C ASN A 92 -6.39 11.46 -4.33
N MET A 93 -5.87 10.24 -4.45
CA MET A 93 -4.80 9.94 -5.39
C MET A 93 -4.77 8.44 -5.71
N ASP A 94 -4.45 8.10 -6.95
CA ASP A 94 -4.14 6.73 -7.35
C ASP A 94 -2.78 6.31 -6.74
N MET A 95 -2.76 5.19 -6.04
CA MET A 95 -1.55 4.66 -5.39
C MET A 95 -0.49 4.16 -6.38
N THR A 96 -0.87 3.92 -7.66
CA THR A 96 0.01 3.45 -8.72
C THR A 96 0.76 4.59 -9.41
N PHE A 97 0.13 5.79 -9.48
CA PHE A 97 0.69 6.96 -10.16
C PHE A 97 0.58 8.19 -9.26
N THR A 98 1.50 8.30 -8.32
CA THR A 98 1.45 9.36 -7.31
C THR A 98 2.12 10.65 -7.75
N ASN A 99 1.75 11.77 -7.10
CA ASN A 99 2.39 13.07 -7.30
C ASN A 99 3.53 13.34 -6.31
N PHE A 100 3.93 12.35 -5.52
CA PHE A 100 5.05 12.50 -4.59
C PHE A 100 6.37 12.63 -5.35
N ASP A 101 7.27 13.45 -4.84
CA ASP A 101 8.64 13.50 -5.33
C ASP A 101 9.37 12.18 -5.05
N SER A 102 10.39 11.89 -5.86
CA SER A 102 11.26 10.74 -5.61
C SER A 102 11.96 10.91 -4.26
N GLU A 103 12.03 9.80 -3.50
CA GLU A 103 12.70 9.78 -2.18
C GLU A 103 12.17 10.84 -1.20
N SER A 104 10.84 11.07 -1.22
CA SER A 104 10.19 12.09 -0.39
C SER A 104 9.69 11.58 0.96
N VAL A 105 9.48 10.26 1.11
CA VAL A 105 8.96 9.64 2.33
C VAL A 105 9.89 8.53 2.84
N ASP A 106 10.00 8.37 4.15
CA ASP A 106 10.93 7.40 4.73
C ASP A 106 10.38 5.97 4.69
N LEU A 107 9.07 5.82 4.90
CA LEU A 107 8.34 4.57 4.91
C LEU A 107 7.11 4.63 3.99
N VAL A 108 6.97 3.64 3.13
CA VAL A 108 5.67 3.32 2.50
C VAL A 108 5.04 2.19 3.30
N TYR A 109 3.81 2.40 3.73
CA TYR A 109 2.97 1.40 4.36
C TYR A 109 1.79 1.09 3.45
N SER A 110 1.38 -0.17 3.39
CA SER A 110 0.16 -0.56 2.68
C SER A 110 -0.39 -1.84 3.27
N ARG A 111 -1.70 -1.89 3.49
CA ARG A 111 -2.39 -3.08 3.94
C ARG A 111 -3.67 -3.30 3.15
N HIS A 112 -3.81 -4.50 2.56
CA HIS A 112 -4.95 -4.89 1.75
C HIS A 112 -5.35 -3.85 0.69
N SER A 113 -4.35 -3.42 -0.10
CA SER A 113 -4.54 -2.40 -1.14
C SER A 113 -3.86 -2.76 -2.45
N LEU A 114 -2.67 -3.37 -2.40
CA LEU A 114 -1.90 -3.69 -3.61
C LEU A 114 -2.65 -4.65 -4.55
N GLU A 115 -3.47 -5.55 -3.99
CA GLU A 115 -4.31 -6.48 -4.74
C GLU A 115 -5.37 -5.79 -5.60
N HIS A 116 -5.74 -4.55 -5.26
CA HIS A 116 -6.64 -3.72 -6.06
C HIS A 116 -5.94 -3.04 -7.24
N SER A 117 -4.61 -3.07 -7.30
CA SER A 117 -3.89 -2.55 -8.46
C SER A 117 -3.95 -3.56 -9.62
N PRO A 118 -4.37 -3.13 -10.83
CA PRO A 118 -4.25 -3.96 -12.03
C PRO A 118 -2.80 -4.10 -12.49
N PHE A 119 -1.87 -3.33 -11.91
CA PHE A 119 -0.46 -3.27 -12.26
C PHE A 119 0.46 -3.38 -11.03
N PRO A 120 0.37 -4.43 -10.21
CA PRO A 120 1.03 -4.47 -8.90
C PRO A 120 2.55 -4.28 -8.96
N LEU A 121 3.21 -4.75 -10.03
CA LEU A 121 4.64 -4.50 -10.21
C LEU A 121 4.93 -3.01 -10.45
N ILE A 122 4.14 -2.33 -11.27
CA ILE A 122 4.31 -0.88 -11.52
C ILE A 122 4.03 -0.10 -10.24
N THR A 123 3.01 -0.48 -9.48
CA THR A 123 2.69 0.11 -8.18
C THR A 123 3.85 -0.03 -7.20
N LEU A 124 4.44 -1.21 -7.07
CA LEU A 124 5.62 -1.43 -6.23
C LEU A 124 6.84 -0.63 -6.70
N MET A 125 7.00 -0.40 -8.01
CA MET A 125 8.06 0.46 -8.57
C MET A 125 7.82 1.93 -8.23
N GLU A 126 6.57 2.39 -8.26
CA GLU A 126 6.22 3.74 -7.83
C GLU A 126 6.48 3.92 -6.33
N TRP A 127 6.07 2.97 -5.49
CA TRP A 127 6.37 3.00 -4.07
C TRP A 127 7.87 3.00 -3.78
N HIS A 128 8.65 2.25 -4.56
CA HIS A 128 10.12 2.30 -4.49
C HIS A 128 10.66 3.67 -4.88
N ARG A 129 10.10 4.32 -5.90
CA ARG A 129 10.54 5.65 -6.34
C ARG A 129 10.38 6.69 -5.24
N ILE A 130 9.22 6.70 -4.56
CA ILE A 130 8.91 7.71 -3.55
C ILE A 130 9.55 7.43 -2.19
N ALA A 131 9.79 6.16 -1.84
CA ALA A 131 10.41 5.78 -0.58
C ALA A 131 11.90 6.14 -0.54
N ARG A 132 12.39 6.57 0.63
CA ARG A 132 13.82 6.66 0.95
C ARG A 132 14.39 5.33 1.38
N HIS A 133 13.66 4.59 2.24
CA HIS A 133 14.25 3.46 2.95
C HIS A 133 13.38 2.21 3.00
N TRP A 134 12.10 2.32 3.34
CA TRP A 134 11.33 1.20 3.85
C TRP A 134 10.00 1.00 3.14
N LEU A 135 9.59 -0.27 3.05
CA LEU A 135 8.24 -0.68 2.70
C LEU A 135 7.76 -1.72 3.71
N LEU A 136 6.61 -1.47 4.33
CA LEU A 136 5.86 -2.44 5.11
C LEU A 136 4.56 -2.73 4.37
N VAL A 137 4.44 -3.93 3.80
CA VAL A 137 3.27 -4.31 3.00
C VAL A 137 2.62 -5.58 3.52
N VAL A 138 1.30 -5.55 3.61
CA VAL A 138 0.44 -6.65 4.04
C VAL A 138 -0.54 -6.96 2.92
N LEU A 139 -0.53 -8.21 2.47
CA LEU A 139 -1.35 -8.70 1.37
C LEU A 139 -2.34 -9.76 1.87
N PRO A 140 -3.51 -9.89 1.24
CA PRO A 140 -4.40 -11.01 1.52
C PRO A 140 -3.76 -12.32 1.07
N SER A 141 -3.88 -13.37 1.90
CA SER A 141 -3.43 -14.70 1.53
C SER A 141 -4.40 -15.34 0.53
N PRO A 142 -3.97 -15.73 -0.67
CA PRO A 142 -4.83 -16.38 -1.65
C PRO A 142 -5.33 -17.76 -1.18
N GLU A 143 -4.65 -18.39 -0.25
CA GLU A 143 -5.07 -19.67 0.35
C GLU A 143 -6.29 -19.49 1.27
N HIS A 144 -6.38 -18.36 1.95
CA HIS A 144 -7.52 -18.03 2.82
C HIS A 144 -8.68 -17.46 2.03
N TYR A 145 -8.38 -16.55 1.11
CA TYR A 145 -9.38 -15.93 0.23
C TYR A 145 -9.54 -16.77 -1.03
N THR A 146 -10.30 -17.85 -0.94
CA THR A 146 -10.66 -18.68 -2.11
C THR A 146 -11.48 -17.93 -3.16
N TYR A 147 -11.97 -16.76 -2.78
CA TYR A 147 -12.69 -15.85 -3.65
C TYR A 147 -11.97 -14.49 -3.65
N SER A 148 -11.30 -14.17 -4.76
CA SER A 148 -10.86 -12.82 -5.00
C SER A 148 -12.10 -11.97 -5.30
N GLY A 149 -12.32 -10.92 -4.54
CA GLY A 149 -13.38 -9.96 -4.81
C GLY A 149 -13.32 -9.44 -6.25
N ARG A 150 -14.43 -8.91 -6.75
CA ARG A 150 -14.55 -8.42 -8.13
C ARG A 150 -13.41 -7.48 -8.57
N ASN A 151 -12.84 -6.74 -7.64
CA ASN A 151 -11.80 -5.75 -7.86
C ASN A 151 -10.41 -6.13 -7.29
N HIS A 152 -10.19 -7.40 -6.99
CA HIS A 152 -8.87 -7.93 -6.62
C HIS A 152 -8.13 -8.39 -7.89
N TYR A 153 -7.46 -7.46 -8.57
CA TYR A 153 -6.78 -7.72 -9.84
C TYR A 153 -5.40 -8.34 -9.68
N GLY A 154 -4.73 -8.05 -8.56
CA GLY A 154 -3.33 -8.38 -8.29
C GLY A 154 -3.11 -9.29 -7.09
N VAL A 155 -4.00 -10.26 -6.82
CA VAL A 155 -3.80 -11.26 -5.76
C VAL A 155 -2.59 -12.14 -6.09
N MET A 156 -1.64 -12.21 -5.16
CA MET A 156 -0.39 -12.93 -5.32
C MET A 156 -0.18 -13.93 -4.20
N ASN A 157 0.35 -15.09 -4.53
CA ASN A 157 0.92 -15.97 -3.51
C ASN A 157 2.28 -15.46 -3.02
N HIS A 158 2.83 -16.11 -1.99
CA HIS A 158 4.10 -15.71 -1.38
C HIS A 158 5.25 -15.59 -2.40
N ASP A 159 5.43 -16.57 -3.26
CA ASP A 159 6.54 -16.58 -4.22
C ASP A 159 6.41 -15.48 -5.26
N GLN A 160 5.20 -15.25 -5.77
CA GLN A 160 4.91 -14.16 -6.70
C GLN A 160 5.12 -12.80 -6.07
N ALA A 161 4.68 -12.60 -4.83
CA ALA A 161 4.87 -11.35 -4.11
C ALA A 161 6.36 -11.05 -3.88
N ARG A 162 7.16 -12.04 -3.44
CA ARG A 162 8.62 -11.89 -3.30
C ARG A 162 9.31 -11.56 -4.61
N GLU A 163 8.94 -12.22 -5.69
CA GLU A 163 9.49 -11.93 -7.02
C GLU A 163 9.17 -10.50 -7.46
N PHE A 164 7.94 -10.03 -7.25
CA PHE A 164 7.54 -8.66 -7.62
C PHE A 164 8.24 -7.62 -6.75
N LEU A 165 8.35 -7.86 -5.45
CA LEU A 165 9.12 -7.00 -4.53
C LEU A 165 10.58 -6.89 -5.00
N THR A 166 11.22 -8.01 -5.27
CA THR A 166 12.62 -8.03 -5.75
C THR A 166 12.77 -7.28 -7.06
N ARG A 167 11.91 -7.52 -8.04
CA ARG A 167 11.94 -6.81 -9.35
C ARG A 167 11.69 -5.31 -9.22
N ALA A 168 10.87 -4.91 -8.25
CA ALA A 168 10.62 -3.51 -7.98
C ALA A 168 11.78 -2.80 -7.25
N GLY A 169 12.80 -3.52 -6.79
CA GLY A 169 13.97 -2.97 -6.09
C GLY A 169 13.87 -3.04 -4.57
N TRP A 170 13.04 -3.94 -4.06
CA TRP A 170 12.90 -4.18 -2.64
C TRP A 170 13.64 -5.44 -2.20
N GLU A 171 14.42 -5.35 -1.14
CA GLU A 171 14.98 -6.50 -0.44
C GLU A 171 14.04 -6.87 0.72
N VAL A 172 13.51 -8.08 0.68
CA VAL A 172 12.67 -8.60 1.77
C VAL A 172 13.59 -9.00 2.93
N ILE A 173 13.56 -8.21 4.01
CA ILE A 173 14.36 -8.45 5.21
C ILE A 173 13.60 -9.27 6.25
N TRP A 174 12.30 -9.36 6.13
CA TRP A 174 11.43 -10.17 6.98
C TRP A 174 10.12 -10.45 6.26
N ASP A 175 9.60 -11.65 6.45
CA ASP A 175 8.24 -12.04 6.08
C ASP A 175 7.56 -12.83 7.20
N ASP A 176 6.22 -12.86 7.15
CA ASP A 176 5.40 -13.60 8.09
C ASP A 176 4.20 -14.21 7.36
N LEU A 177 4.12 -15.53 7.44
CA LEU A 177 3.06 -16.36 6.86
C LEU A 177 2.26 -17.08 7.96
N SER A 178 2.47 -16.73 9.22
CA SER A 178 1.82 -17.38 10.36
C SER A 178 0.33 -17.04 10.44
N GLU A 179 -0.06 -15.89 9.95
CA GLU A 179 -1.46 -15.50 9.82
C GLU A 179 -2.07 -16.13 8.56
N LYS A 180 -3.13 -16.91 8.75
CA LYS A 180 -3.78 -17.60 7.62
C LYS A 180 -4.38 -16.66 6.59
N SER A 181 -4.80 -15.47 7.03
CA SER A 181 -5.50 -14.47 6.19
C SER A 181 -4.56 -13.49 5.51
N GLU A 182 -3.31 -13.37 5.94
CA GLU A 182 -2.39 -12.33 5.49
C GLU A 182 -0.99 -12.87 5.22
N ILE A 183 -0.33 -12.26 4.25
CA ILE A 183 1.09 -12.38 4.00
C ILE A 183 1.71 -11.02 4.26
N ARG A 184 2.74 -10.96 5.11
CA ARG A 184 3.31 -9.71 5.61
C ARG A 184 4.77 -9.62 5.23
N TYR A 185 5.22 -8.46 4.78
CA TYR A 185 6.61 -8.22 4.40
C TYR A 185 7.11 -6.90 4.97
N MET A 186 8.33 -6.96 5.53
CA MET A 186 9.15 -5.79 5.77
C MET A 186 10.30 -5.78 4.78
N CYS A 187 10.44 -4.68 4.04
CA CYS A 187 11.39 -4.58 2.96
C CYS A 187 12.27 -3.32 3.11
N GLN A 188 13.51 -3.46 2.71
CA GLN A 188 14.45 -2.36 2.56
C GLN A 188 14.60 -1.98 1.09
N LYS A 189 14.66 -0.68 0.83
CA LYS A 189 14.97 -0.17 -0.51
C LYS A 189 16.40 -0.52 -0.90
N VAL A 190 16.58 -1.09 -2.08
CA VAL A 190 17.90 -1.33 -2.67
C VAL A 190 17.99 -0.69 -4.06
N ASN A 191 19.20 -0.33 -4.48
CA ASN A 191 19.39 0.19 -5.83
C ASN A 191 19.03 -0.89 -6.86
N ARG A 192 18.20 -0.52 -7.81
CA ARG A 192 17.91 -1.40 -8.95
C ARG A 192 19.19 -1.62 -9.76
N LYS A 193 19.53 -2.87 -9.98
CA LYS A 193 20.62 -3.27 -10.87
C LYS A 193 20.23 -3.12 -12.34
#